data_c886dcf560e40c7ad5a365a89f31c474
#
_entry.id   c886dcf560e40c7ad5a365a89f31c474
#
_cell.length_a   1.000
_cell.length_b   1.000
_cell.length_c   1.000
_cell.angle_alpha   90.00
_cell.angle_beta   90.00
_cell.angle_gamma   90.00
#
_symmetry.space_group_name_H-M   'P 1'
#
loop_
_entity.id
_entity.type
_entity.pdbx_description
1 polymer ?
#
loop_
_entity_poly.entity_id
_entity_poly.type
_entity_poly.pdbx_seq_one_letter_code
_entity_poly.pdbx_strand_id
1 'polypeptide(L)'
;IDAKPAGAEGAGDDRTQTYCYRLTLTNDVANRIDVVKPRNYNPLWYEFLARMIALNPDIELSSIISFTPMPNKKTDTNQGNFVGNSYAWPNADHATRVQVATQHKEYSMGLIWFLGNDERLPLSMRTEMKTWGWPKDEYLDTDHFPYQVQRLCHDRAKLQWSKACG
;
A
#
# COMPACT_ATOMS: atom_id res chain seq x y z
N ILE A 1 -7.78 -12.93 0.15
CA ILE A 1 -7.13 -14.17 -0.33
C ILE A 1 -8.08 -14.78 -1.35
N ASP A 2 -7.59 -15.00 -2.56
CA ASP A 2 -8.38 -15.60 -3.63
C ASP A 2 -8.69 -17.07 -3.26
N ALA A 3 -9.97 -17.45 -3.33
CA ALA A 3 -10.40 -18.82 -3.06
C ALA A 3 -10.11 -19.79 -4.23
N LYS A 4 -9.69 -19.28 -5.39
CA LYS A 4 -9.35 -20.13 -6.54
C LYS A 4 -8.01 -20.82 -6.31
N PRO A 5 -7.91 -22.13 -6.55
CA PRO A 5 -6.63 -22.84 -6.50
C PRO A 5 -5.65 -22.28 -7.53
N ALA A 6 -4.37 -22.44 -7.30
CA ALA A 6 -3.35 -22.19 -8.30
C ALA A 6 -3.60 -23.10 -9.51
N GLY A 7 -3.52 -22.54 -10.73
CA GLY A 7 -3.54 -23.33 -11.97
C GLY A 7 -2.29 -24.18 -12.14
N ALA A 8 -2.23 -24.96 -13.21
CA ALA A 8 -1.03 -25.70 -13.59
C ALA A 8 0.13 -24.71 -13.83
N GLU A 9 1.37 -25.15 -13.57
CA GLU A 9 2.55 -24.33 -13.82
C GLU A 9 2.61 -23.92 -15.31
N GLY A 10 2.82 -22.63 -15.57
CA GLY A 10 2.83 -22.07 -16.92
C GLY A 10 1.46 -21.76 -17.53
N ALA A 11 0.35 -22.11 -16.86
CA ALA A 11 -0.98 -21.72 -17.32
C ALA A 11 -1.25 -20.25 -17.03
N GLY A 12 -1.79 -19.51 -18.02
CA GLY A 12 -2.30 -18.16 -17.81
C GLY A 12 -3.64 -18.18 -17.07
N ASP A 13 -3.92 -17.13 -16.32
CA ASP A 13 -5.22 -16.90 -15.67
C ASP A 13 -5.67 -15.44 -15.79
N ASP A 14 -6.84 -15.10 -15.22
CA ASP A 14 -7.39 -13.75 -15.23
C ASP A 14 -6.84 -12.86 -14.10
N ARG A 15 -5.89 -13.36 -13.34
CA ARG A 15 -5.27 -12.61 -12.25
C ARG A 15 -4.17 -11.70 -12.78
N THR A 16 -4.08 -10.53 -12.20
CA THR A 16 -2.98 -9.60 -12.47
C THR A 16 -2.14 -9.44 -11.23
N GLN A 17 -0.88 -9.13 -11.46
CA GLN A 17 -0.02 -8.67 -10.38
C GLN A 17 -0.65 -7.46 -9.71
N THR A 18 -0.47 -7.36 -8.40
CA THR A 18 -1.03 -6.26 -7.64
C THR A 18 -0.40 -4.92 -8.03
N TYR A 19 -1.18 -3.86 -7.89
CA TYR A 19 -0.72 -2.49 -8.01
C TYR A 19 -0.55 -1.89 -6.61
N CYS A 20 0.30 -0.89 -6.48
CA CYS A 20 0.41 -0.07 -5.29
C CYS A 20 0.71 1.38 -5.65
N TYR A 21 0.56 2.27 -4.68
CA TYR A 21 1.20 3.58 -4.73
C TYR A 21 2.58 3.50 -4.10
N ARG A 22 3.58 4.12 -4.73
CA ARG A 22 4.86 4.38 -4.09
C ARG A 22 4.70 5.66 -3.29
N LEU A 23 4.64 5.51 -1.97
CA LEU A 23 4.37 6.62 -1.08
C LEU A 23 5.66 7.37 -0.77
N THR A 24 5.56 8.69 -0.72
CA THR A 24 6.60 9.53 -0.17
C THR A 24 6.16 9.97 1.22
N LEU A 25 6.93 9.64 2.24
CA LEU A 25 6.69 10.05 3.62
C LEU A 25 7.86 10.89 4.11
N THR A 26 7.62 11.71 5.12
CA THR A 26 8.66 12.46 5.82
C THR A 26 8.45 12.44 7.34
N ASN A 27 9.55 12.45 8.09
CA ASN A 27 9.55 12.66 9.54
C ASN A 27 10.07 14.06 9.91
N ASP A 28 10.32 14.93 8.92
CA ASP A 28 10.67 16.31 9.18
C ASP A 28 9.45 17.09 9.69
N VAL A 29 9.45 17.45 10.96
CA VAL A 29 8.33 18.18 11.61
C VAL A 29 7.95 19.47 10.89
N ALA A 30 8.93 20.16 10.30
CA ALA A 30 8.68 21.40 9.54
C ALA A 30 7.93 21.14 8.23
N ASN A 31 8.17 19.98 7.61
CA ASN A 31 7.63 19.60 6.31
C ASN A 31 6.52 18.54 6.38
N ARG A 32 6.15 18.07 7.55
CA ARG A 32 5.19 16.97 7.73
C ARG A 32 3.75 17.45 7.85
N ILE A 33 2.85 16.77 7.16
CA ILE A 33 1.39 16.80 7.37
C ILE A 33 1.00 15.47 8.02
N ASP A 34 0.27 15.54 9.13
CA ASP A 34 -0.17 14.32 9.81
C ASP A 34 -1.16 13.52 8.97
N VAL A 35 -1.05 12.19 9.07
CA VAL A 35 -1.95 11.29 8.37
C VAL A 35 -3.31 11.29 9.05
N VAL A 36 -4.35 11.61 8.30
CA VAL A 36 -5.73 11.60 8.77
C VAL A 36 -6.43 10.31 8.34
N LYS A 37 -7.47 9.91 9.08
CA LYS A 37 -8.29 8.75 8.75
C LYS A 37 -8.98 8.96 7.40
N PRO A 38 -8.78 8.07 6.41
CA PRO A 38 -9.50 8.17 5.14
C PRO A 38 -11.01 8.07 5.31
N ARG A 39 -11.76 8.75 4.44
CA ARG A 39 -13.22 8.78 4.51
C ARG A 39 -13.85 7.39 4.42
N ASN A 40 -13.35 6.55 3.52
CA ASN A 40 -13.84 5.19 3.29
C ASN A 40 -12.93 4.14 3.96
N TYR A 41 -12.37 4.47 5.13
CA TYR A 41 -11.53 3.54 5.89
C TYR A 41 -12.31 2.28 6.27
N ASN A 42 -11.78 1.12 5.85
CA ASN A 42 -12.33 -0.17 6.22
C ASN A 42 -11.31 -0.98 7.03
N PRO A 43 -11.51 -1.17 8.35
CA PRO A 43 -10.56 -1.89 9.20
C PRO A 43 -10.40 -3.37 8.81
N LEU A 44 -11.38 -3.96 8.14
CA LEU A 44 -11.30 -5.36 7.70
C LEU A 44 -10.23 -5.59 6.64
N TRP A 45 -9.83 -4.56 5.91
CA TRP A 45 -8.72 -4.67 4.94
C TRP A 45 -7.38 -4.99 5.61
N TYR A 46 -7.23 -4.66 6.89
CA TYR A 46 -5.98 -4.84 7.67
C TYR A 46 -6.11 -5.94 8.71
N GLU A 47 -7.21 -6.68 8.74
CA GLU A 47 -7.48 -7.71 9.75
C GLU A 47 -6.41 -8.80 9.75
N PHE A 48 -5.99 -9.27 8.56
CA PHE A 48 -4.91 -10.25 8.45
C PHE A 48 -3.59 -9.71 9.01
N LEU A 49 -3.27 -8.46 8.69
CA LEU A 49 -2.06 -7.79 9.19
C LEU A 49 -2.11 -7.62 10.72
N ALA A 50 -3.27 -7.23 11.27
CA ALA A 50 -3.45 -7.14 12.72
C ALA A 50 -3.19 -8.47 13.42
N ARG A 51 -3.72 -9.57 12.89
CA ARG A 51 -3.49 -10.91 13.44
C ARG A 51 -2.05 -11.36 13.30
N MET A 52 -1.41 -11.08 12.19
CA MET A 52 0.01 -11.39 11.98
C MET A 52 0.89 -10.67 13.00
N ILE A 53 0.62 -9.39 13.25
CA ILE A 53 1.36 -8.60 14.26
C ILE A 53 1.07 -9.12 15.67
N ALA A 54 -0.17 -9.48 15.99
CA ALA A 54 -0.52 -10.03 17.31
C ALA A 54 0.19 -11.35 17.60
N LEU A 55 0.48 -12.17 16.58
CA LEU A 55 1.26 -13.40 16.70
C LEU A 55 2.77 -13.15 16.80
N ASN A 56 3.23 -11.95 16.48
CA ASN A 56 4.64 -11.56 16.47
C ASN A 56 4.80 -10.19 17.16
N PRO A 57 4.63 -10.11 18.50
CA PRO A 57 4.56 -8.83 19.22
C PRO A 57 5.86 -8.00 19.14
N ASP A 58 6.99 -8.65 18.85
CA ASP A 58 8.30 -8.02 18.71
C ASP A 58 8.59 -7.57 17.27
N ILE A 59 7.62 -7.70 16.35
CA ILE A 59 7.82 -7.27 14.97
C ILE A 59 7.97 -5.75 14.89
N GLU A 60 9.02 -5.30 14.23
CA GLU A 60 9.27 -3.88 14.03
C GLU A 60 8.45 -3.31 12.86
N LEU A 61 8.16 -2.01 12.91
CA LEU A 61 7.47 -1.30 11.83
C LEU A 61 8.21 -1.44 10.49
N SER A 62 9.53 -1.41 10.50
CA SER A 62 10.41 -1.58 9.33
C SER A 62 10.25 -2.93 8.62
N SER A 63 9.77 -3.96 9.31
CA SER A 63 9.46 -5.28 8.72
C SER A 63 8.11 -5.30 7.98
N ILE A 64 7.25 -4.32 8.23
CA ILE A 64 5.92 -4.21 7.63
C ILE A 64 5.91 -3.21 6.49
N ILE A 65 6.59 -2.09 6.66
CA ILE A 65 6.62 -0.99 5.71
C ILE A 65 8.05 -0.49 5.53
N SER A 66 8.49 -0.31 4.28
CA SER A 66 9.84 0.17 4.01
C SER A 66 9.91 1.70 4.13
N PHE A 67 11.02 2.17 4.68
CA PHE A 67 11.38 3.59 4.75
C PHE A 67 12.72 3.79 4.05
N THR A 68 12.76 3.55 2.73
CA THR A 68 13.98 3.73 1.95
C THR A 68 14.35 5.21 1.93
N PRO A 69 15.52 5.60 2.47
CA PRO A 69 15.88 7.00 2.59
C PRO A 69 16.01 7.69 1.22
N MET A 70 15.46 8.89 1.14
CA MET A 70 15.53 9.79 -0.01
C MET A 70 16.09 11.15 0.44
N PRO A 71 16.57 11.99 -0.48
CA PRO A 71 16.97 13.36 -0.15
C PRO A 71 15.86 14.13 0.59
N ASN A 72 16.26 15.18 1.32
CA ASN A 72 15.37 16.07 2.05
C ASN A 72 14.52 15.37 3.14
N LYS A 73 15.08 14.36 3.82
CA LYS A 73 14.41 13.59 4.88
C LYS A 73 13.10 12.92 4.43
N LYS A 74 13.02 12.56 3.17
CA LYS A 74 11.90 11.83 2.60
C LYS A 74 12.20 10.34 2.48
N THR A 75 11.17 9.56 2.20
CA THR A 75 11.29 8.13 1.95
C THR A 75 10.65 7.75 0.63
N ASP A 76 11.16 6.66 0.03
CA ASP A 76 10.44 5.87 -0.94
C ASP A 76 9.85 4.66 -0.21
N THR A 77 8.55 4.63 -0.10
CA THR A 77 7.79 3.61 0.63
C THR A 77 6.95 2.80 -0.33
N ASN A 78 7.29 1.52 -0.45
CA ASN A 78 6.76 0.62 -1.48
C ASN A 78 5.92 -0.52 -0.85
N GLN A 79 5.01 -0.20 0.02
CA GLN A 79 4.04 -1.11 0.61
C GLN A 79 2.62 -0.62 0.34
N GLY A 80 1.64 -1.44 0.71
CA GLY A 80 0.25 -1.10 0.48
C GLY A 80 -0.34 -1.80 -0.74
N ASN A 81 0.13 -3.02 -1.01
CA ASN A 81 -0.39 -3.88 -2.07
C ASN A 81 -1.82 -4.31 -1.75
N PHE A 82 -2.79 -3.78 -2.48
CA PHE A 82 -4.17 -4.19 -2.34
C PHE A 82 -4.44 -5.43 -3.21
N VAL A 83 -4.04 -6.59 -2.69
CA VAL A 83 -4.08 -7.87 -3.42
C VAL A 83 -5.50 -8.20 -3.84
N GLY A 84 -5.66 -8.58 -5.12
CA GLY A 84 -6.95 -8.97 -5.71
C GLY A 84 -7.79 -7.83 -6.25
N ASN A 85 -7.47 -6.57 -5.93
CA ASN A 85 -8.26 -5.42 -6.38
C ASN A 85 -7.83 -4.86 -7.75
N SER A 86 -6.82 -5.43 -8.38
CA SER A 86 -6.27 -4.95 -9.66
C SER A 86 -6.72 -5.77 -10.88
N TYR A 87 -7.45 -6.86 -10.69
CA TYR A 87 -7.74 -7.83 -11.77
C TYR A 87 -8.49 -7.21 -12.95
N ALA A 88 -9.38 -6.27 -12.70
CA ALA A 88 -10.10 -5.59 -13.77
C ALA A 88 -9.24 -4.58 -14.56
N TRP A 89 -8.15 -4.07 -14.00
CA TRP A 89 -7.39 -2.94 -14.54
C TRP A 89 -6.95 -3.07 -16.01
N PRO A 90 -6.37 -4.19 -16.45
CA PRO A 90 -5.83 -4.29 -17.81
C PRO A 90 -6.88 -4.06 -18.90
N ASN A 91 -8.07 -4.61 -18.71
CA ASN A 91 -9.16 -4.58 -19.69
C ASN A 91 -10.27 -3.55 -19.34
N ALA A 92 -10.05 -2.74 -18.30
CA ALA A 92 -11.03 -1.79 -17.83
C ALA A 92 -11.10 -0.54 -18.72
N ASP A 93 -12.28 0.07 -18.76
CA ASP A 93 -12.47 1.42 -19.25
C ASP A 93 -11.87 2.46 -18.29
N HIS A 94 -11.85 3.73 -18.70
CA HIS A 94 -11.29 4.81 -17.89
C HIS A 94 -12.00 4.96 -16.54
N ALA A 95 -13.33 4.87 -16.51
CA ALA A 95 -14.11 5.04 -15.29
C ALA A 95 -13.79 3.94 -14.26
N THR A 96 -13.72 2.69 -14.70
CA THR A 96 -13.32 1.56 -13.85
C THR A 96 -11.89 1.71 -13.34
N ARG A 97 -10.94 2.15 -14.17
CA ARG A 97 -9.56 2.41 -13.73
C ARG A 97 -9.50 3.50 -12.68
N VAL A 98 -10.26 4.57 -12.81
CA VAL A 98 -10.37 5.62 -11.79
C VAL A 98 -10.89 5.05 -10.46
N GLN A 99 -11.92 4.19 -10.50
CA GLN A 99 -12.43 3.53 -9.29
C GLN A 99 -11.37 2.65 -8.62
N VAL A 100 -10.67 1.81 -9.39
CA VAL A 100 -9.59 0.96 -8.87
C VAL A 100 -8.47 1.79 -8.27
N ALA A 101 -8.03 2.87 -8.94
CA ALA A 101 -6.99 3.77 -8.42
C ALA A 101 -7.44 4.44 -7.11
N THR A 102 -8.70 4.90 -7.03
CA THR A 102 -9.27 5.50 -5.82
C THR A 102 -9.27 4.52 -4.66
N GLN A 103 -9.68 3.29 -4.88
CA GLN A 103 -9.67 2.24 -3.85
C GLN A 103 -8.25 1.92 -3.37
N HIS A 104 -7.27 1.89 -4.28
CA HIS A 104 -5.85 1.71 -3.91
C HIS A 104 -5.32 2.90 -3.11
N LYS A 105 -5.71 4.14 -3.47
CA LYS A 105 -5.37 5.34 -2.68
C LYS A 105 -5.92 5.20 -1.25
N GLU A 106 -7.20 4.91 -1.11
CA GLU A 106 -7.87 4.76 0.19
C GLU A 106 -7.27 3.62 1.03
N TYR A 107 -6.96 2.49 0.39
CA TYR A 107 -6.26 1.39 1.04
C TYR A 107 -4.86 1.82 1.53
N SER A 108 -4.08 2.46 0.69
CA SER A 108 -2.71 2.88 1.06
C SER A 108 -2.71 3.92 2.19
N MET A 109 -3.56 4.95 2.09
CA MET A 109 -3.74 5.95 3.17
C MET A 109 -4.23 5.29 4.46
N GLY A 110 -5.18 4.37 4.34
CA GLY A 110 -5.74 3.64 5.45
C GLY A 110 -4.72 2.72 6.14
N LEU A 111 -3.79 2.12 5.40
CA LEU A 111 -2.70 1.33 5.96
C LEU A 111 -1.81 2.19 6.87
N ILE A 112 -1.38 3.36 6.39
CA ILE A 112 -0.56 4.28 7.17
C ILE A 112 -1.30 4.73 8.43
N TRP A 113 -2.59 5.07 8.30
CA TRP A 113 -3.42 5.43 9.44
C TRP A 113 -3.60 4.27 10.42
N PHE A 114 -3.87 3.04 9.92
CA PHE A 114 -4.01 1.82 10.71
C PHE A 114 -2.76 1.56 11.56
N LEU A 115 -1.58 1.59 10.94
CA LEU A 115 -0.30 1.35 11.63
C LEU A 115 -0.03 2.36 12.76
N GLY A 116 -0.55 3.57 12.63
CA GLY A 116 -0.41 4.59 13.67
C GLY A 116 -1.50 4.59 14.75
N ASN A 117 -2.68 3.98 14.52
CA ASN A 117 -3.83 4.24 15.36
C ASN A 117 -4.60 3.01 15.85
N ASP A 118 -4.45 1.84 15.24
CA ASP A 118 -5.19 0.65 15.68
C ASP A 118 -4.66 0.17 17.05
N GLU A 119 -5.55 0.10 18.04
CA GLU A 119 -5.18 -0.21 19.42
C GLU A 119 -4.69 -1.65 19.62
N ARG A 120 -4.94 -2.53 18.66
CA ARG A 120 -4.45 -3.91 18.68
C ARG A 120 -2.96 -4.02 18.37
N LEU A 121 -2.36 -2.94 17.83
CA LEU A 121 -0.95 -2.90 17.49
C LEU A 121 -0.09 -2.45 18.69
N PRO A 122 1.17 -2.90 18.77
CA PRO A 122 2.10 -2.45 19.82
C PRO A 122 2.20 -0.93 19.87
N LEU A 123 2.26 -0.37 21.09
CA LEU A 123 2.35 1.07 21.29
C LEU A 123 3.61 1.67 20.64
N SER A 124 4.74 0.94 20.68
CA SER A 124 5.99 1.34 20.03
C SER A 124 5.79 1.56 18.53
N MET A 125 5.19 0.59 17.84
CA MET A 125 4.89 0.67 16.41
C MET A 125 3.98 1.86 16.08
N ARG A 126 2.90 2.04 16.85
CA ARG A 126 1.97 3.17 16.65
C ARG A 126 2.64 4.52 16.86
N THR A 127 3.49 4.62 17.88
CA THR A 127 4.22 5.84 18.19
C THR A 127 5.22 6.17 17.10
N GLU A 128 5.97 5.17 16.64
CA GLU A 128 6.92 5.32 15.53
C GLU A 128 6.19 5.74 14.25
N MET A 129 5.09 5.07 13.86
CA MET A 129 4.34 5.42 12.66
C MET A 129 3.81 6.86 12.70
N LYS A 130 3.40 7.37 13.85
CA LYS A 130 2.94 8.76 14.02
C LYS A 130 4.05 9.80 13.85
N THR A 131 5.31 9.40 13.82
CA THR A 131 6.40 10.34 13.48
C THR A 131 6.48 10.61 11.97
N TRP A 132 5.83 9.80 11.14
CA TRP A 132 5.79 9.91 9.69
C TRP A 132 4.49 10.54 9.20
N GLY A 133 4.58 11.27 8.09
CA GLY A 133 3.41 11.88 7.45
C GLY A 133 3.70 12.29 6.02
N TRP A 134 2.75 12.97 5.38
CA TRP A 134 2.88 13.44 4.01
C TRP A 134 3.78 14.68 3.94
N PRO A 135 4.69 14.79 2.95
CA PRO A 135 5.52 15.98 2.79
C PRO A 135 4.69 17.13 2.22
N LYS A 136 4.77 18.32 2.84
CA LYS A 136 4.06 19.55 2.42
C LYS A 136 4.49 20.05 1.04
N ASP A 137 5.70 19.74 0.63
CA ASP A 137 6.33 20.23 -0.60
C ASP A 137 6.20 19.28 -1.79
N GLU A 138 5.49 18.15 -1.62
CA GLU A 138 5.25 17.18 -2.69
C GLU A 138 3.76 17.07 -3.04
N TYR A 139 3.45 16.79 -4.31
CA TYR A 139 2.11 16.47 -4.81
C TYR A 139 1.04 17.50 -4.40
N LEU A 140 1.34 18.79 -4.58
CA LEU A 140 0.53 19.92 -4.11
C LEU A 140 -0.89 19.96 -4.69
N ASP A 141 -1.10 19.38 -5.85
CA ASP A 141 -2.36 19.33 -6.57
C ASP A 141 -3.15 18.03 -6.38
N THR A 142 -2.65 17.09 -5.56
CA THR A 142 -3.30 15.81 -5.25
C THR A 142 -3.38 15.51 -3.76
N ASP A 143 -3.51 16.55 -2.94
CA ASP A 143 -3.56 16.45 -1.47
C ASP A 143 -2.32 15.74 -0.89
N HIS A 144 -1.14 16.05 -1.42
CA HIS A 144 0.15 15.49 -1.00
C HIS A 144 0.25 13.97 -1.18
N PHE A 145 -0.52 13.40 -2.10
CA PHE A 145 -0.53 11.98 -2.40
C PHE A 145 -0.05 11.71 -3.84
N PRO A 146 0.72 10.61 -4.09
CA PRO A 146 1.25 10.29 -5.41
C PRO A 146 0.20 10.25 -6.53
N TYR A 147 0.58 10.69 -7.75
CA TYR A 147 -0.34 10.87 -8.87
C TYR A 147 -0.95 9.58 -9.42
N GLN A 148 -0.23 8.46 -9.35
CA GLN A 148 -0.66 7.24 -10.03
C GLN A 148 -0.25 5.96 -9.30
N VAL A 149 -1.05 4.92 -9.51
CA VAL A 149 -0.68 3.56 -9.12
C VAL A 149 0.45 3.04 -10.02
N GLN A 150 1.33 2.26 -9.43
CA GLN A 150 2.40 1.57 -10.13
C GLN A 150 2.21 0.06 -10.02
N ARG A 151 2.49 -0.66 -11.10
CA ARG A 151 2.55 -2.12 -11.06
C ARG A 151 3.88 -2.54 -10.47
N LEU A 152 3.84 -3.36 -9.42
CA LEU A 152 5.04 -3.94 -8.84
C LEU A 152 5.55 -5.08 -9.72
N CYS A 153 6.71 -4.90 -10.30
CA CYS A 153 7.45 -5.94 -10.99
C CYS A 153 8.55 -6.49 -10.07
N HIS A 154 8.18 -6.99 -8.88
CA HIS A 154 9.13 -7.64 -7.99
C HIS A 154 8.93 -9.16 -8.01
N ASP A 155 10.02 -9.85 -8.22
CA ASP A 155 10.27 -11.26 -8.31
C ASP A 155 10.19 -11.88 -9.71
N ARG A 156 11.34 -11.88 -10.35
CA ARG A 156 11.59 -12.62 -11.59
C ARG A 156 11.42 -14.14 -11.46
N ALA A 157 11.33 -14.66 -10.24
CA ALA A 157 11.36 -16.09 -10.00
C ALA A 157 9.99 -16.79 -10.08
N LYS A 158 8.86 -16.05 -10.11
CA LYS A 158 7.50 -16.64 -10.10
C LYS A 158 6.48 -15.91 -10.98
N LEU A 159 6.92 -15.14 -11.95
CA LEU A 159 6.01 -14.50 -12.90
C LEU A 159 5.48 -15.54 -13.88
N GLN A 160 4.31 -16.07 -13.60
CA GLN A 160 3.44 -16.52 -14.68
C GLN A 160 3.03 -15.27 -15.46
N TRP A 161 3.43 -15.22 -16.72
CA TRP A 161 3.03 -14.16 -17.64
C TRP A 161 1.52 -14.25 -17.83
N SER A 162 0.76 -13.34 -17.20
CA SER A 162 -0.62 -13.17 -17.62
C SER A 162 -0.61 -12.56 -19.03
N LYS A 163 -1.62 -12.88 -19.84
CA LYS A 163 -1.80 -12.32 -21.20
C LYS A 163 -1.83 -10.78 -21.22
N ALA A 164 -1.93 -10.14 -20.06
CA ALA A 164 -1.93 -8.69 -19.88
C ALA A 164 -0.54 -8.04 -19.88
N CYS A 165 0.53 -8.82 -20.08
CA CYS A 165 1.91 -8.32 -20.17
C CYS A 165 2.45 -8.27 -21.62
N GLY A 166 1.62 -8.58 -22.62
CA GLY A 166 1.93 -8.43 -24.04
C GLY A 166 1.66 -7.03 -24.55
#